data_0e3682a8dfcad87c090f7ab7aa60fe39
#
_entry.id   0e3682a8dfcad87c090f7ab7aa60fe39
#
_cell.length_a   1.000
_cell.length_b   1.000
_cell.length_c   1.000
_cell.angle_alpha   90.00
_cell.angle_beta   90.00
_cell.angle_gamma   90.00
#
_symmetry.space_group_name_H-M   'P 1'
#
loop_
_entity.id
_entity.type
_entity.pdbx_description
1 polymer ?
#
loop_
_entity_poly.entity_id
_entity_poly.type
_entity_poly.pdbx_seq_one_letter_code
_entity_poly.pdbx_strand_id
1 'polypeptide(L)'
;ALLLLAVHYVCQMRFGWRQRGDDVGTLFNLLFYSPSAILLSWSQLNIQHAGHGRWSFMRYGIVGYVLMVLCIVSGVVSNGSLHIGTMLYVADAIHFLTLSYYVWAPLKGLVHVQRRLDSELGNPADAYLNTMRIGLFAVCAFAVISPLYILSRPLLFVFGPLGLISLLLFIVSFTALGFNMSEGVTEIVAETDEETAATKPLREIVPERIAEIDMAVSKWRSEGGFRDSDLTLSSFARRIQVNRADVVSYLTSIYGKSFRSWLSGIRV
;
A
#
# COMPACT_ATOMS: atom_id res chain seq x y z
N ALA A 1 2.29 -14.88 4.13
CA ALA A 1 3.68 -14.40 3.97
C ALA A 1 4.56 -14.87 5.12
N LEU A 2 4.31 -14.44 6.36
CA LEU A 2 5.16 -14.76 7.53
C LEU A 2 5.37 -16.25 7.75
N LEU A 3 4.30 -17.05 7.62
CA LEU A 3 4.39 -18.50 7.73
C LEU A 3 5.31 -19.11 6.65
N LEU A 4 5.18 -18.64 5.40
CA LEU A 4 6.05 -19.08 4.30
C LEU A 4 7.53 -18.78 4.59
N LEU A 5 7.82 -17.58 5.09
CA LEU A 5 9.17 -17.20 5.46
C LEU A 5 9.70 -18.03 6.65
N ALA A 6 8.87 -18.29 7.66
CA ALA A 6 9.24 -19.15 8.79
C ALA A 6 9.57 -20.57 8.32
N VAL A 7 8.72 -21.19 7.48
CA VAL A 7 8.97 -22.50 6.89
C VAL A 7 10.26 -22.49 6.08
N HIS A 8 10.45 -21.47 5.25
CA HIS A 8 11.67 -21.30 4.45
C HIS A 8 12.94 -21.30 5.35
N TYR A 9 12.96 -20.49 6.40
CA TYR A 9 14.12 -20.42 7.29
C TYR A 9 14.36 -21.73 8.05
N VAL A 10 13.32 -22.38 8.56
CA VAL A 10 13.43 -23.69 9.21
C VAL A 10 14.02 -24.73 8.26
N CYS A 11 13.52 -24.80 7.03
CA CYS A 11 14.06 -25.72 6.02
C CYS A 11 15.52 -25.39 5.68
N GLN A 12 15.87 -24.12 5.50
CA GLN A 12 17.25 -23.71 5.23
C GLN A 12 18.21 -24.10 6.38
N MET A 13 17.79 -23.92 7.63
CA MET A 13 18.58 -24.31 8.80
C MET A 13 18.71 -25.86 8.90
N ARG A 14 17.62 -26.57 8.66
CA ARG A 14 17.58 -28.04 8.84
C ARG A 14 18.37 -28.78 7.76
N PHE A 15 18.31 -28.32 6.51
CA PHE A 15 18.91 -29.02 5.35
C PHE A 15 20.21 -28.42 4.86
N GLY A 16 20.60 -27.24 5.33
CA GLY A 16 21.87 -26.60 4.99
C GLY A 16 22.05 -26.30 3.49
N TRP A 17 20.95 -26.11 2.75
CA TRP A 17 21.01 -25.93 1.29
C TRP A 17 21.84 -24.76 0.83
N ARG A 18 22.02 -23.72 1.66
CA ARG A 18 22.90 -22.59 1.36
C ARG A 18 24.38 -22.94 1.29
N GLN A 19 24.79 -24.03 1.96
CA GLN A 19 26.18 -24.48 1.99
C GLN A 19 26.53 -25.38 0.81
N ARG A 20 25.53 -25.89 0.10
CA ARG A 20 25.74 -26.71 -1.10
C ARG A 20 26.20 -25.84 -2.25
N GLY A 21 27.10 -26.37 -3.08
CA GLY A 21 27.63 -25.70 -4.25
C GLY A 21 26.70 -25.61 -5.45
N ASP A 22 25.47 -26.12 -5.30
CA ASP A 22 24.43 -26.22 -6.33
C ASP A 22 23.40 -25.06 -6.24
N ASP A 23 22.51 -24.99 -7.21
CA ASP A 23 21.45 -23.97 -7.31
C ASP A 23 20.28 -24.23 -6.36
N VAL A 24 20.25 -25.33 -5.62
CA VAL A 24 19.10 -25.76 -4.80
C VAL A 24 18.70 -24.67 -3.79
N GLY A 25 19.66 -24.09 -3.09
CA GLY A 25 19.41 -23.03 -2.11
C GLY A 25 18.80 -21.79 -2.78
N THR A 26 19.26 -21.43 -3.96
CA THR A 26 18.78 -20.29 -4.73
C THR A 26 17.36 -20.53 -5.27
N LEU A 27 17.11 -21.71 -5.83
CA LEU A 27 15.78 -22.10 -6.31
C LEU A 27 14.76 -22.10 -5.17
N PHE A 28 15.16 -22.63 -4.01
CA PHE A 28 14.30 -22.64 -2.83
C PHE A 28 13.99 -21.22 -2.33
N ASN A 29 14.99 -20.32 -2.37
CA ASN A 29 14.77 -18.92 -2.04
C ASN A 29 13.76 -18.27 -3.02
N LEU A 30 13.91 -18.45 -4.33
CA LEU A 30 12.96 -17.92 -5.32
C LEU A 30 11.53 -18.41 -5.06
N LEU A 31 11.38 -19.72 -4.82
CA LEU A 31 10.08 -20.36 -4.60
C LEU A 31 9.36 -19.82 -3.34
N PHE A 32 10.08 -19.41 -2.31
CA PHE A 32 9.50 -18.93 -1.06
C PHE A 32 9.47 -17.40 -0.93
N TYR A 33 10.50 -16.71 -1.40
CA TYR A 33 10.55 -15.24 -1.30
C TYR A 33 9.57 -14.57 -2.24
N SER A 34 9.40 -15.09 -3.45
CA SER A 34 8.49 -14.53 -4.44
C SER A 34 7.03 -14.46 -3.92
N PRO A 35 6.40 -15.55 -3.50
CA PRO A 35 5.03 -15.49 -2.98
C PRO A 35 4.95 -14.71 -1.65
N SER A 36 6.01 -14.73 -0.83
CA SER A 36 6.04 -13.95 0.40
C SER A 36 6.04 -12.45 0.14
N ALA A 37 6.86 -11.99 -0.81
CA ALA A 37 6.93 -10.57 -1.20
C ALA A 37 5.62 -10.11 -1.87
N ILE A 38 5.02 -10.95 -2.73
CA ILE A 38 3.72 -10.68 -3.34
C ILE A 38 2.63 -10.50 -2.27
N LEU A 39 2.57 -11.41 -1.29
CA LEU A 39 1.58 -11.36 -0.21
C LEU A 39 1.79 -10.15 0.72
N LEU A 40 3.05 -9.78 1.03
CA LEU A 40 3.36 -8.60 1.83
C LEU A 40 2.92 -7.32 1.11
N SER A 41 3.27 -7.19 -0.16
CA SER A 41 2.89 -6.03 -0.98
C SER A 41 1.38 -5.94 -1.21
N TRP A 42 0.72 -7.09 -1.42
CA TRP A 42 -0.74 -7.15 -1.53
C TRP A 42 -1.43 -6.73 -0.22
N SER A 43 -0.90 -7.14 0.92
CA SER A 43 -1.38 -6.72 2.24
C SER A 43 -1.27 -5.20 2.40
N GLN A 44 -0.16 -4.60 1.98
CA GLN A 44 0.03 -3.14 2.00
C GLN A 44 -0.97 -2.42 1.06
N LEU A 45 -1.17 -2.92 -0.15
CA LEU A 45 -2.17 -2.40 -1.08
C LEU A 45 -3.60 -2.51 -0.53
N ASN A 46 -3.91 -3.62 0.13
CA ASN A 46 -5.22 -3.84 0.74
C ASN A 46 -5.52 -2.82 1.84
N ILE A 47 -4.51 -2.43 2.64
CA ILE A 47 -4.64 -1.35 3.63
C ILE A 47 -4.89 0.00 2.94
N GLN A 48 -4.13 0.31 1.89
CA GLN A 48 -4.28 1.56 1.13
C GLN A 48 -5.67 1.72 0.50
N HIS A 49 -6.40 0.62 0.32
CA HIS A 49 -7.75 0.55 -0.23
C HIS A 49 -8.80 0.14 0.81
N ALA A 50 -8.54 0.35 2.10
CA ALA A 50 -9.45 0.03 3.22
C ALA A 50 -10.07 -1.38 3.17
N GLY A 51 -9.30 -2.37 2.73
CA GLY A 51 -9.78 -3.75 2.61
C GLY A 51 -10.44 -4.08 1.26
N HIS A 52 -10.68 -3.11 0.40
CA HIS A 52 -11.23 -3.31 -0.96
C HIS A 52 -10.15 -3.56 -2.01
N GLY A 53 -9.03 -4.19 -1.60
CA GLY A 53 -7.92 -4.49 -2.50
C GLY A 53 -8.38 -5.25 -3.74
N ARG A 54 -8.10 -4.68 -4.92
CA ARG A 54 -8.53 -5.27 -6.19
C ARG A 54 -7.86 -6.62 -6.40
N TRP A 55 -8.65 -7.65 -6.62
CA TRP A 55 -8.16 -8.97 -7.00
C TRP A 55 -7.22 -8.94 -8.23
N SER A 56 -7.36 -7.92 -9.07
CA SER A 56 -6.45 -7.69 -10.20
C SER A 56 -4.99 -7.57 -9.79
N PHE A 57 -4.68 -6.94 -8.65
CA PHE A 57 -3.31 -6.86 -8.16
C PHE A 57 -2.72 -8.25 -7.87
N MET A 58 -3.51 -9.15 -7.28
CA MET A 58 -3.08 -10.51 -6.99
C MET A 58 -2.83 -11.34 -8.26
N ARG A 59 -3.63 -11.11 -9.31
CA ARG A 59 -3.47 -11.82 -10.59
C ARG A 59 -2.10 -11.63 -11.22
N TYR A 60 -1.55 -10.41 -11.20
CA TYR A 60 -0.21 -10.14 -11.72
C TYR A 60 0.87 -10.94 -10.98
N GLY A 61 0.76 -11.01 -9.64
CA GLY A 61 1.68 -11.81 -8.83
C GLY A 61 1.57 -13.30 -9.10
N ILE A 62 0.36 -13.82 -9.21
CA ILE A 62 0.12 -15.23 -9.55
C ILE A 62 0.72 -15.56 -10.91
N VAL A 63 0.45 -14.74 -11.92
CA VAL A 63 1.00 -14.95 -13.27
C VAL A 63 2.53 -14.91 -13.26
N GLY A 64 3.14 -13.89 -12.62
CA GLY A 64 4.59 -13.80 -12.51
C GLY A 64 5.20 -15.02 -11.78
N TYR A 65 4.59 -15.44 -10.67
CA TYR A 65 5.03 -16.61 -9.92
C TYR A 65 4.91 -17.91 -10.74
N VAL A 66 3.79 -18.12 -11.43
CA VAL A 66 3.59 -19.30 -12.29
C VAL A 66 4.61 -19.33 -13.43
N LEU A 67 4.86 -18.19 -14.10
CA LEU A 67 5.86 -18.10 -15.15
C LEU A 67 7.27 -18.43 -14.63
N MET A 68 7.64 -17.91 -13.44
CA MET A 68 8.89 -18.22 -12.78
C MET A 68 9.03 -19.71 -12.49
N VAL A 69 7.98 -20.34 -11.91
CA VAL A 69 7.97 -21.78 -11.62
C VAL A 69 8.08 -22.61 -12.89
N LEU A 70 7.37 -22.26 -13.95
CA LEU A 70 7.47 -22.93 -15.25
C LEU A 70 8.88 -22.83 -15.83
N CYS A 71 9.53 -21.68 -15.69
CA CYS A 71 10.92 -21.47 -16.09
C CYS A 71 11.88 -22.41 -15.31
N ILE A 72 11.71 -22.49 -13.99
CA ILE A 72 12.50 -23.38 -13.12
C ILE A 72 12.29 -24.84 -13.55
N VAL A 73 11.03 -25.29 -13.68
CA VAL A 73 10.70 -26.67 -14.09
C VAL A 73 11.29 -26.99 -15.46
N SER A 74 11.16 -26.07 -16.42
CA SER A 74 11.77 -26.24 -17.76
C SER A 74 13.30 -26.41 -17.68
N GLY A 75 13.97 -25.61 -16.85
CA GLY A 75 15.41 -25.72 -16.63
C GLY A 75 15.81 -27.06 -16.00
N VAL A 76 15.07 -27.53 -15.01
CA VAL A 76 15.30 -28.84 -14.36
C VAL A 76 15.11 -29.98 -15.35
N VAL A 77 14.04 -29.97 -16.16
CA VAL A 77 13.74 -31.00 -17.14
C VAL A 77 14.81 -31.03 -18.26
N SER A 78 15.20 -29.85 -18.75
CA SER A 78 16.19 -29.74 -19.84
C SER A 78 17.58 -30.21 -19.40
N ASN A 79 17.98 -29.94 -18.16
CA ASN A 79 19.32 -30.26 -17.66
C ASN A 79 19.37 -31.61 -16.91
N GLY A 80 18.23 -32.25 -16.63
CA GLY A 80 18.14 -33.48 -15.85
C GLY A 80 18.66 -33.35 -14.41
N SER A 81 18.80 -32.11 -13.91
CA SER A 81 19.38 -31.79 -12.62
C SER A 81 18.80 -30.48 -12.07
N LEU A 82 19.01 -30.26 -10.75
CA LEU A 82 18.62 -29.00 -10.09
C LEU A 82 19.59 -27.83 -10.41
N HIS A 83 20.63 -28.08 -11.19
CA HIS A 83 21.48 -27.02 -11.73
C HIS A 83 20.90 -26.56 -13.06
N ILE A 84 20.14 -25.47 -13.04
CA ILE A 84 19.34 -25.01 -14.19
C ILE A 84 20.05 -24.01 -15.10
N GLY A 85 21.32 -23.68 -14.79
CA GLY A 85 22.18 -22.86 -15.64
C GLY A 85 21.57 -21.48 -15.94
N THR A 86 21.51 -21.12 -17.22
CA THR A 86 20.97 -19.82 -17.66
C THR A 86 19.50 -19.59 -17.30
N MET A 87 18.71 -20.64 -17.12
CA MET A 87 17.30 -20.53 -16.70
C MET A 87 17.14 -19.95 -15.30
N LEU A 88 18.17 -20.05 -14.46
CA LEU A 88 18.21 -19.37 -13.15
C LEU A 88 18.08 -17.86 -13.29
N TYR A 89 18.87 -17.27 -14.19
CA TYR A 89 18.84 -15.82 -14.43
C TYR A 89 17.52 -15.37 -15.08
N VAL A 90 16.93 -16.20 -15.93
CA VAL A 90 15.60 -15.91 -16.50
C VAL A 90 14.53 -15.95 -15.42
N ALA A 91 14.54 -16.95 -14.55
CA ALA A 91 13.62 -17.04 -13.41
C ALA A 91 13.76 -15.84 -12.45
N ASP A 92 15.01 -15.42 -12.19
CA ASP A 92 15.29 -14.25 -11.36
C ASP A 92 14.84 -12.95 -12.03
N ALA A 93 15.03 -12.79 -13.32
CA ALA A 93 14.54 -11.63 -14.07
C ALA A 93 13.00 -11.53 -14.01
N ILE A 94 12.28 -12.66 -14.13
CA ILE A 94 10.82 -12.71 -13.96
C ILE A 94 10.44 -12.30 -12.53
N HIS A 95 11.15 -12.82 -11.54
CA HIS A 95 10.97 -12.46 -10.14
C HIS A 95 11.16 -10.95 -9.93
N PHE A 96 12.29 -10.40 -10.40
CA PHE A 96 12.59 -8.96 -10.30
C PHE A 96 11.53 -8.08 -10.96
N LEU A 97 11.09 -8.41 -12.18
CA LEU A 97 10.04 -7.67 -12.88
C LEU A 97 8.72 -7.73 -12.13
N THR A 98 8.36 -8.90 -11.59
CA THR A 98 7.16 -9.07 -10.77
C THR A 98 7.24 -8.20 -9.51
N LEU A 99 8.36 -8.22 -8.81
CA LEU A 99 8.54 -7.41 -7.60
C LEU A 99 8.60 -5.91 -7.90
N SER A 100 9.18 -5.49 -9.03
CA SER A 100 9.20 -4.09 -9.45
C SER A 100 7.79 -3.51 -9.58
N TYR A 101 6.85 -4.29 -10.09
CA TYR A 101 5.45 -3.90 -10.10
C TYR A 101 4.88 -3.71 -8.68
N TYR A 102 5.19 -4.63 -7.76
CA TYR A 102 4.73 -4.57 -6.37
C TYR A 102 5.43 -3.51 -5.51
N VAL A 103 6.55 -2.97 -5.95
CA VAL A 103 7.15 -1.75 -5.39
C VAL A 103 6.45 -0.50 -5.92
N TRP A 104 6.25 -0.44 -7.23
CA TRP A 104 5.66 0.72 -7.90
C TRP A 104 4.17 0.95 -7.53
N ALA A 105 3.35 -0.10 -7.47
CA ALA A 105 1.92 0.01 -7.22
C ALA A 105 1.60 0.61 -5.82
N PRO A 106 2.20 0.13 -4.71
CA PRO A 106 1.98 0.74 -3.39
C PRO A 106 2.54 2.16 -3.27
N LEU A 107 3.67 2.47 -3.94
CA LEU A 107 4.21 3.84 -3.97
C LEU A 107 3.22 4.82 -4.59
N LYS A 108 2.65 4.45 -5.74
CA LYS A 108 1.63 5.25 -6.40
C LYS A 108 0.36 5.38 -5.54
N GLY A 109 -0.06 4.29 -4.90
CA GLY A 109 -1.20 4.28 -3.98
C GLY A 109 -1.00 5.21 -2.79
N LEU A 110 0.19 5.20 -2.17
CA LEU A 110 0.51 6.07 -1.03
C LEU A 110 0.39 7.56 -1.39
N VAL A 111 0.92 7.97 -2.55
CA VAL A 111 0.81 9.37 -2.99
C VAL A 111 -0.66 9.77 -3.19
N HIS A 112 -1.48 8.86 -3.70
CA HIS A 112 -2.91 9.11 -3.89
C HIS A 112 -3.65 9.24 -2.56
N VAL A 113 -3.43 8.30 -1.63
CA VAL A 113 -4.01 8.34 -0.29
C VAL A 113 -3.59 9.59 0.46
N GLN A 114 -2.32 9.98 0.40
CA GLN A 114 -1.82 11.20 1.04
C GLN A 114 -2.57 12.43 0.54
N ARG A 115 -2.70 12.61 -0.78
CA ARG A 115 -3.42 13.77 -1.35
C ARG A 115 -4.87 13.82 -0.91
N ARG A 116 -5.52 12.66 -0.79
CA ARG A 116 -6.90 12.56 -0.32
C ARG A 116 -7.02 12.92 1.16
N LEU A 117 -6.22 12.34 2.01
CA LEU A 117 -6.23 12.66 3.44
C LEU A 117 -5.96 14.14 3.68
N ASP A 118 -5.03 14.74 2.93
CA ASP A 118 -4.74 16.16 3.03
C ASP A 118 -5.91 17.06 2.58
N SER A 119 -6.76 16.59 1.65
CA SER A 119 -7.93 17.36 1.20
C SER A 119 -9.16 17.19 2.09
N GLU A 120 -9.32 16.02 2.73
CA GLU A 120 -10.55 15.62 3.40
C GLU A 120 -10.51 15.77 4.92
N LEU A 121 -9.34 15.56 5.55
CA LEU A 121 -9.22 15.64 6.99
C LEU A 121 -9.00 17.06 7.49
N GLY A 122 -9.72 17.42 8.54
CA GLY A 122 -9.49 18.66 9.28
C GLY A 122 -8.21 18.63 10.12
N ASN A 123 -7.70 17.45 10.46
CA ASN A 123 -6.47 17.23 11.22
C ASN A 123 -5.41 16.50 10.40
N PRO A 124 -4.12 16.71 10.67
CA PRO A 124 -3.05 15.98 9.98
C PRO A 124 -3.11 14.48 10.28
N ALA A 125 -3.06 13.68 9.23
CA ALA A 125 -2.98 12.21 9.32
C ALA A 125 -1.52 11.72 9.37
N ASP A 126 -0.61 12.52 9.94
CA ASP A 126 0.84 12.27 9.86
C ASP A 126 1.25 10.95 10.49
N ALA A 127 0.65 10.55 11.61
CA ALA A 127 0.94 9.30 12.27
C ALA A 127 0.60 8.09 11.36
N TYR A 128 -0.57 8.12 10.73
CA TYR A 128 -1.00 7.10 9.77
C TYR A 128 -0.09 7.06 8.55
N LEU A 129 0.19 8.21 7.93
CA LEU A 129 1.02 8.32 6.74
C LEU A 129 2.47 7.90 7.00
N ASN A 130 3.05 8.27 8.15
CA ASN A 130 4.39 7.87 8.52
C ASN A 130 4.50 6.36 8.73
N THR A 131 3.53 5.77 9.42
CA THR A 131 3.48 4.32 9.62
C THR A 131 3.37 3.58 8.29
N MET A 132 2.53 4.08 7.38
CA MET A 132 2.37 3.53 6.03
C MET A 132 3.67 3.67 5.20
N ARG A 133 4.40 4.79 5.30
CA ARG A 133 5.70 4.98 4.65
C ARG A 133 6.77 4.02 5.15
N ILE A 134 6.84 3.79 6.46
CA ILE A 134 7.80 2.84 7.07
C ILE A 134 7.50 1.42 6.59
N GLY A 135 6.23 0.99 6.61
CA GLY A 135 5.81 -0.31 6.10
C GLY A 135 6.14 -0.50 4.62
N LEU A 136 5.89 0.53 3.81
CA LEU A 136 6.21 0.52 2.39
C LEU A 136 7.73 0.47 2.15
N PHE A 137 8.52 1.24 2.89
CA PHE A 137 9.97 1.18 2.82
C PHE A 137 10.49 -0.23 3.12
N ALA A 138 9.98 -0.89 4.16
CA ALA A 138 10.36 -2.24 4.51
C ALA A 138 10.05 -3.26 3.38
N VAL A 139 8.87 -3.15 2.75
CA VAL A 139 8.51 -4.01 1.60
C VAL A 139 9.42 -3.74 0.39
N CYS A 140 9.69 -2.47 0.08
CA CYS A 140 10.58 -2.10 -1.03
C CYS A 140 12.00 -2.60 -0.80
N ALA A 141 12.54 -2.43 0.40
CA ALA A 141 13.86 -2.92 0.76
C ALA A 141 13.96 -4.45 0.59
N PHE A 142 12.94 -5.19 1.07
CA PHE A 142 12.89 -6.64 0.89
C PHE A 142 12.82 -7.04 -0.60
N ALA A 143 12.01 -6.35 -1.39
CA ALA A 143 11.85 -6.63 -2.82
C ALA A 143 13.14 -6.38 -3.62
N VAL A 144 13.88 -5.32 -3.30
CA VAL A 144 15.16 -5.00 -3.95
C VAL A 144 16.28 -5.97 -3.53
N ILE A 145 16.29 -6.35 -2.25
CA ILE A 145 17.32 -7.24 -1.69
C ILE A 145 17.15 -8.66 -2.24
N SER A 146 15.93 -9.13 -2.42
CA SER A 146 15.65 -10.54 -2.74
C SER A 146 16.30 -11.06 -4.03
N PRO A 147 16.36 -10.36 -5.16
CA PRO A 147 17.05 -10.82 -6.37
C PRO A 147 18.58 -10.73 -6.30
N LEU A 148 19.13 -9.83 -5.47
CA LEU A 148 20.57 -9.59 -5.43
C LEU A 148 21.41 -10.77 -4.87
N TYR A 149 20.78 -11.67 -4.09
CA TYR A 149 21.48 -12.84 -3.55
C TYR A 149 21.93 -13.83 -4.62
N ILE A 150 21.31 -13.82 -5.81
CA ILE A 150 21.73 -14.65 -6.96
C ILE A 150 23.07 -14.19 -7.54
N LEU A 151 23.33 -12.88 -7.47
CA LEU A 151 24.57 -12.29 -8.02
C LEU A 151 25.81 -12.63 -7.19
N SER A 152 25.66 -12.83 -5.89
CA SER A 152 26.81 -13.10 -5.03
C SER A 152 26.43 -13.82 -3.74
N ARG A 153 26.99 -15.03 -3.51
CA ARG A 153 26.76 -15.81 -2.29
C ARG A 153 27.18 -15.08 -1.00
N PRO A 154 28.31 -14.34 -0.93
CA PRO A 154 28.68 -13.60 0.27
C PRO A 154 27.63 -12.56 0.66
N LEU A 155 26.89 -12.01 -0.25
CA LEU A 155 25.82 -11.04 0.03
C LEU A 155 24.68 -11.63 0.88
N LEU A 156 24.50 -12.96 0.91
CA LEU A 156 23.51 -13.61 1.76
C LEU A 156 23.74 -13.33 3.25
N PHE A 157 24.98 -13.19 3.69
CA PHE A 157 25.29 -12.86 5.09
C PHE A 157 24.86 -11.44 5.47
N VAL A 158 24.84 -10.53 4.51
CA VAL A 158 24.35 -9.15 4.69
C VAL A 158 22.84 -9.08 4.52
N PHE A 159 22.30 -9.77 3.52
CA PHE A 159 20.89 -9.71 3.19
C PHE A 159 19.99 -10.44 4.18
N GLY A 160 20.47 -11.51 4.82
CA GLY A 160 19.69 -12.19 5.86
C GLY A 160 19.28 -11.25 6.99
N PRO A 161 20.21 -10.58 7.68
CA PRO A 161 19.89 -9.58 8.69
C PRO A 161 19.04 -8.41 8.17
N LEU A 162 19.37 -7.86 6.98
CA LEU A 162 18.58 -6.78 6.40
C LEU A 162 17.16 -7.20 6.07
N GLY A 163 16.96 -8.41 5.55
CA GLY A 163 15.63 -8.98 5.32
C GLY A 163 14.82 -9.14 6.62
N LEU A 164 15.47 -9.59 7.70
CA LEU A 164 14.84 -9.67 9.03
C LEU A 164 14.45 -8.30 9.56
N ILE A 165 15.33 -7.30 9.46
CA ILE A 165 15.04 -5.92 9.86
C ILE A 165 13.86 -5.37 9.07
N SER A 166 13.86 -5.54 7.74
CA SER A 166 12.75 -5.12 6.88
C SER A 166 11.43 -5.77 7.28
N LEU A 167 11.46 -7.06 7.60
CA LEU A 167 10.28 -7.80 8.04
C LEU A 167 9.77 -7.31 9.40
N LEU A 168 10.66 -7.06 10.36
CA LEU A 168 10.31 -6.50 11.67
C LEU A 168 9.70 -5.11 11.53
N LEU A 169 10.30 -4.24 10.72
CA LEU A 169 9.74 -2.92 10.41
C LEU A 169 8.35 -3.02 9.78
N PHE A 170 8.15 -3.99 8.88
CA PHE A 170 6.84 -4.24 8.29
C PHE A 170 5.81 -4.66 9.34
N ILE A 171 6.15 -5.61 10.22
CA ILE A 171 5.26 -6.09 11.29
C ILE A 171 4.88 -4.94 12.23
N VAL A 172 5.86 -4.18 12.69
CA VAL A 172 5.66 -3.03 13.60
C VAL A 172 4.76 -1.99 12.92
N SER A 173 5.04 -1.65 11.67
CA SER A 173 4.25 -0.69 10.90
C SER A 173 2.82 -1.17 10.68
N PHE A 174 2.63 -2.44 10.35
CA PHE A 174 1.31 -3.04 10.14
C PHE A 174 0.48 -3.04 11.42
N THR A 175 1.12 -3.37 12.55
CA THR A 175 0.46 -3.34 13.86
C THR A 175 0.09 -1.92 14.27
N ALA A 176 1.03 -0.97 14.11
CA ALA A 176 0.80 0.43 14.44
C ALA A 176 -0.29 1.08 13.56
N LEU A 177 -0.44 0.66 12.31
CA LEU A 177 -1.54 1.12 11.44
C LEU A 177 -2.91 0.81 12.05
N GLY A 178 -3.10 -0.38 12.62
CA GLY A 178 -4.34 -0.75 13.27
C GLY A 178 -4.72 0.17 14.45
N PHE A 179 -3.71 0.72 15.16
CA PHE A 179 -3.93 1.68 16.24
C PHE A 179 -4.11 3.13 15.76
N ASN A 180 -3.55 3.48 14.60
CA ASN A 180 -3.60 4.84 14.04
C ASN A 180 -4.77 5.05 13.06
N MET A 181 -5.53 4.00 12.74
CA MET A 181 -6.72 4.12 11.90
C MET A 181 -7.89 4.64 12.74
N SER A 182 -8.18 5.93 12.61
CA SER A 182 -9.43 6.51 13.10
C SER A 182 -10.60 6.16 12.16
N GLU A 183 -11.83 6.25 12.65
CA GLU A 183 -13.02 6.06 11.81
C GLU A 183 -13.01 6.99 10.60
N GLY A 184 -12.59 8.24 10.77
CA GLY A 184 -12.50 9.21 9.67
C GLY A 184 -11.50 8.82 8.58
N VAL A 185 -10.31 8.30 8.96
CA VAL A 185 -9.33 7.80 7.99
C VAL A 185 -9.86 6.59 7.24
N THR A 186 -10.52 5.67 7.95
CA THR A 186 -11.11 4.46 7.34
C THR A 186 -12.20 4.82 6.34
N GLU A 187 -13.09 5.77 6.69
CA GLU A 187 -14.16 6.24 5.81
C GLU A 187 -13.58 6.85 4.51
N ILE A 188 -12.60 7.75 4.62
CA ILE A 188 -11.97 8.41 3.46
C ILE A 188 -11.28 7.39 2.54
N VAL A 189 -10.53 6.46 3.12
CA VAL A 189 -9.81 5.44 2.34
C VAL A 189 -10.79 4.48 1.66
N ALA A 190 -11.92 4.14 2.29
CA ALA A 190 -12.97 3.30 1.70
C ALA A 190 -13.68 4.01 0.52
N GLU A 191 -14.04 5.28 0.68
CA GLU A 191 -14.71 6.08 -0.37
C GLU A 191 -13.84 6.30 -1.61
N THR A 192 -12.51 6.24 -1.46
CA THR A 192 -11.56 6.45 -2.57
C THR A 192 -11.75 5.44 -3.71
N ASP A 193 -12.18 4.22 -3.40
CA ASP A 193 -12.38 3.18 -4.42
C ASP A 193 -13.70 3.35 -5.21
N GLU A 194 -14.71 3.94 -4.61
CA GLU A 194 -15.99 4.20 -5.30
C GLU A 194 -15.92 5.41 -6.24
N GLU A 195 -15.18 6.45 -5.89
CA GLU A 195 -15.07 7.67 -6.70
C GLU A 195 -14.09 7.57 -7.88
N THR A 196 -13.12 6.66 -7.83
CA THR A 196 -12.23 6.43 -9.00
C THR A 196 -13.02 5.95 -10.23
N ALA A 197 -14.25 5.46 -10.03
CA ALA A 197 -15.20 5.13 -11.09
C ALA A 197 -16.02 6.32 -11.59
N ALA A 198 -16.01 7.46 -10.90
CA ALA A 198 -16.81 8.64 -11.22
C ALA A 198 -15.98 9.92 -11.09
N THR A 199 -15.06 10.14 -12.05
CA THR A 199 -14.44 11.47 -12.25
C THR A 199 -15.51 12.42 -12.77
N LYS A 200 -16.32 13.00 -11.87
CA LYS A 200 -17.23 14.08 -12.24
C LYS A 200 -16.47 15.42 -12.16
N PRO A 201 -16.55 16.26 -13.21
CA PRO A 201 -16.01 17.62 -13.17
C PRO A 201 -16.67 18.41 -12.02
N LEU A 202 -15.95 19.36 -11.43
CA LEU A 202 -16.53 20.30 -10.46
C LEU A 202 -17.85 20.85 -11.02
N ARG A 203 -18.93 20.59 -10.30
CA ARG A 203 -20.26 21.02 -10.71
C ARG A 203 -20.39 22.52 -10.42
N GLU A 204 -20.73 23.28 -11.43
CA GLU A 204 -21.07 24.69 -11.25
C GLU A 204 -22.31 24.77 -10.34
N ILE A 205 -22.17 25.42 -9.17
CA ILE A 205 -23.27 25.51 -8.21
C ILE A 205 -24.12 26.73 -8.54
N VAL A 206 -25.41 26.52 -8.60
CA VAL A 206 -26.41 27.58 -8.79
C VAL A 206 -26.38 28.52 -7.56
N PRO A 207 -26.50 29.87 -7.73
CA PRO A 207 -26.41 30.83 -6.62
C PRO A 207 -27.39 30.56 -5.46
N GLU A 208 -28.59 30.08 -5.74
CA GLU A 208 -29.58 29.69 -4.73
C GLU A 208 -29.05 28.58 -3.82
N ARG A 209 -28.37 27.59 -4.40
CA ARG A 209 -27.78 26.48 -3.66
C ARG A 209 -26.60 26.94 -2.78
N ILE A 210 -25.85 27.92 -3.21
CA ILE A 210 -24.78 28.54 -2.41
C ILE A 210 -25.37 29.15 -1.13
N ALA A 211 -26.48 29.88 -1.23
CA ALA A 211 -27.14 30.50 -0.07
C ALA A 211 -27.66 29.47 0.94
N GLU A 212 -28.22 28.37 0.44
CA GLU A 212 -28.67 27.25 1.32
C GLU A 212 -27.49 26.64 2.10
N ILE A 213 -26.36 26.37 1.38
CA ILE A 213 -25.17 25.78 1.98
C ILE A 213 -24.58 26.77 3.02
N ASP A 214 -24.51 28.05 2.70
CA ASP A 214 -23.99 29.07 3.59
C ASP A 214 -24.79 29.18 4.90
N MET A 215 -26.11 29.11 4.82
CA MET A 215 -26.98 29.05 6.00
C MET A 215 -26.73 27.79 6.84
N ALA A 216 -26.59 26.62 6.20
CA ALA A 216 -26.33 25.37 6.90
C ALA A 216 -24.96 25.36 7.58
N VAL A 217 -23.95 25.90 6.91
CA VAL A 217 -22.58 26.08 7.45
C VAL A 217 -22.57 27.04 8.63
N SER A 218 -23.27 28.16 8.51
CA SER A 218 -23.38 29.17 9.58
C SER A 218 -24.05 28.62 10.82
N LYS A 219 -25.15 27.86 10.66
CA LYS A 219 -25.82 27.15 11.73
C LYS A 219 -24.89 26.16 12.42
N TRP A 220 -24.26 25.28 11.66
CA TRP A 220 -23.32 24.29 12.17
C TRP A 220 -22.16 24.95 12.94
N ARG A 221 -21.64 26.09 12.45
CA ARG A 221 -20.59 26.85 13.10
C ARG A 221 -21.07 27.43 14.44
N SER A 222 -22.27 27.97 14.51
CA SER A 222 -22.84 28.52 15.77
C SER A 222 -23.05 27.43 16.82
N GLU A 223 -23.32 26.19 16.41
CA GLU A 223 -23.44 25.03 17.28
C GLU A 223 -22.08 24.48 17.77
N GLY A 224 -20.97 25.05 17.33
CA GLY A 224 -19.62 24.64 17.73
C GLY A 224 -19.12 23.34 17.08
N GLY A 225 -19.71 22.96 15.95
CA GLY A 225 -19.40 21.72 15.26
C GLY A 225 -17.95 21.58 14.80
N PHE A 226 -17.21 22.72 14.69
CA PHE A 226 -15.79 22.75 14.33
C PHE A 226 -14.85 22.21 15.41
N ARG A 227 -15.35 22.00 16.64
CA ARG A 227 -14.56 21.46 17.77
C ARG A 227 -14.31 19.97 17.70
N ASP A 228 -15.05 19.26 16.84
CA ASP A 228 -14.88 17.82 16.64
C ASP A 228 -13.52 17.53 15.99
N SER A 229 -12.61 16.86 16.70
CA SER A 229 -11.25 16.56 16.24
C SER A 229 -11.24 15.65 15.03
N ASP A 230 -12.21 14.75 14.92
CA ASP A 230 -12.27 13.69 13.90
C ASP A 230 -13.19 14.05 12.73
N LEU A 231 -13.51 15.34 12.60
CA LEU A 231 -14.38 15.83 11.54
C LEU A 231 -13.78 15.62 10.16
N THR A 232 -14.46 14.84 9.33
CA THR A 232 -14.14 14.64 7.91
C THR A 232 -15.08 15.46 7.03
N LEU A 233 -14.71 15.68 5.76
CA LEU A 233 -15.59 16.33 4.79
C LEU A 233 -16.92 15.58 4.63
N SER A 234 -16.88 14.24 4.59
CA SER A 234 -18.07 13.39 4.48
C SER A 234 -18.98 13.50 5.71
N SER A 235 -18.42 13.43 6.92
CA SER A 235 -19.21 13.60 8.16
C SER A 235 -19.76 15.02 8.29
N PHE A 236 -18.99 16.04 7.87
CA PHE A 236 -19.44 17.41 7.81
C PHE A 236 -20.61 17.58 6.83
N ALA A 237 -20.49 17.09 5.57
CA ALA A 237 -21.54 17.15 4.58
C ALA A 237 -22.84 16.50 5.05
N ARG A 238 -22.72 15.35 5.73
CA ARG A 238 -23.85 14.63 6.33
C ARG A 238 -24.51 15.45 7.46
N ARG A 239 -23.73 16.09 8.32
CA ARG A 239 -24.25 16.93 9.42
C ARG A 239 -25.02 18.15 8.93
N ILE A 240 -24.53 18.80 7.87
CA ILE A 240 -25.24 19.94 7.26
C ILE A 240 -26.27 19.52 6.21
N GLN A 241 -26.48 18.21 6.00
CA GLN A 241 -27.45 17.63 5.04
C GLN A 241 -27.23 18.10 3.60
N VAL A 242 -25.99 18.28 3.19
CA VAL A 242 -25.58 18.70 1.85
C VAL A 242 -24.76 17.61 1.20
N ASN A 243 -24.89 17.46 -0.13
CA ASN A 243 -24.05 16.52 -0.85
C ASN A 243 -22.57 16.93 -0.76
N ARG A 244 -21.68 15.96 -0.55
CA ARG A 244 -20.23 16.19 -0.43
C ARG A 244 -19.64 16.95 -1.61
N ALA A 245 -20.06 16.62 -2.84
CA ALA A 245 -19.60 17.32 -4.05
C ALA A 245 -20.01 18.81 -4.04
N ASP A 246 -21.20 19.12 -3.55
CA ASP A 246 -21.69 20.50 -3.43
C ASP A 246 -20.87 21.27 -2.37
N VAL A 247 -20.49 20.61 -1.25
CA VAL A 247 -19.62 21.23 -0.23
C VAL A 247 -18.24 21.53 -0.81
N VAL A 248 -17.62 20.61 -1.54
CA VAL A 248 -16.33 20.84 -2.20
C VAL A 248 -16.40 22.02 -3.15
N SER A 249 -17.41 22.01 -4.03
CA SER A 249 -17.60 23.09 -5.00
C SER A 249 -17.86 24.45 -4.30
N TYR A 250 -18.65 24.46 -3.23
CA TYR A 250 -18.90 25.66 -2.40
C TYR A 250 -17.60 26.20 -1.78
N LEU A 251 -16.81 25.35 -1.09
CA LEU A 251 -15.57 25.77 -0.47
C LEU A 251 -14.54 26.27 -1.47
N THR A 252 -14.47 25.64 -2.62
CA THR A 252 -13.55 26.04 -3.70
C THR A 252 -14.00 27.34 -4.35
N SER A 253 -15.30 27.51 -4.64
CA SER A 253 -15.84 28.67 -5.34
C SER A 253 -15.84 29.92 -4.45
N ILE A 254 -16.20 29.79 -3.16
CA ILE A 254 -16.36 30.94 -2.25
C ILE A 254 -15.06 31.28 -1.52
N TYR A 255 -14.33 30.28 -1.06
CA TYR A 255 -13.14 30.50 -0.23
C TYR A 255 -11.82 30.20 -0.95
N GLY A 256 -11.84 29.54 -2.11
CA GLY A 256 -10.62 29.10 -2.79
C GLY A 256 -9.78 28.11 -1.97
N LYS A 257 -10.41 27.37 -1.04
CA LYS A 257 -9.72 26.54 -0.04
C LYS A 257 -10.22 25.10 -0.07
N SER A 258 -9.32 24.16 0.27
CA SER A 258 -9.72 22.81 0.62
C SER A 258 -10.45 22.80 1.97
N PHE A 259 -11.23 21.75 2.24
CA PHE A 259 -11.94 21.56 3.52
C PHE A 259 -10.99 21.70 4.74
N ARG A 260 -9.83 21.05 4.68
CA ARG A 260 -8.81 21.13 5.74
C ARG A 260 -8.33 22.55 5.99
N SER A 261 -7.97 23.27 4.92
CA SER A 261 -7.48 24.65 5.01
C SER A 261 -8.55 25.61 5.52
N TRP A 262 -9.80 25.40 5.10
CA TRP A 262 -10.94 26.18 5.56
C TRP A 262 -11.26 25.91 7.03
N LEU A 263 -11.33 24.64 7.45
CA LEU A 263 -11.62 24.23 8.83
C LEU A 263 -10.52 24.68 9.79
N SER A 264 -9.24 24.57 9.39
CA SER A 264 -8.11 25.09 10.17
C SER A 264 -8.23 26.60 10.42
N GLY A 265 -8.68 27.36 9.42
CA GLY A 265 -8.91 28.80 9.58
C GLY A 265 -10.09 29.16 10.50
N ILE A 266 -11.02 28.23 10.75
CA ILE A 266 -12.13 28.43 11.70
C ILE A 266 -11.72 28.10 13.14
N ARG A 267 -10.77 27.17 13.31
CA ARG A 267 -10.31 26.67 14.61
C ARG A 267 -9.28 27.60 15.28
N VAL A 268 -8.69 28.52 14.54
CA VAL A 268 -7.77 29.56 15.02
C VAL A 268 -8.56 30.76 15.52
#